data_d103166b72661e4ded2a0d29014a5ea2
#
_entry.id   d103166b72661e4ded2a0d29014a5ea2
#
_cell.length_a   1.000
_cell.length_b   1.000
_cell.length_c   1.000
_cell.angle_alpha   90.00
_cell.angle_beta   90.00
_cell.angle_gamma   90.00
#
_symmetry.space_group_name_H-M   'P 1'
#
loop_
_entity.id
_entity.type
_entity.pdbx_description
1 polymer ?
#
loop_
_entity_poly.entity_id
_entity_poly.type
_entity_poly.pdbx_seq_one_letter_code
_entity_poly.pdbx_strand_id
1 'polypeptide(L)'
;PGSTRDPAPYRALVRPPGARHVEALDQRALPHAVISVKIASADAAAMAIRTMWVRGAPLIGAVGDYGLALALDRDASDAALAKSHAALDATRPTAVNLRWALDRVRAAVAPLAASARADAAWQEADAIAAEDEAINHAIGVHGLALLRDAASRRSGPVRVMTHCNAGALAT
;
A
#
# COMPACT_ATOMS: atom_id res chain seq x y z
N PRO A 1 -37.20 -4.18 -0.61
CA PRO A 1 -36.36 -3.87 -1.72
C PRO A 1 -35.33 -2.84 -1.24
N GLY A 2 -34.20 -3.35 -0.73
CA GLY A 2 -33.10 -2.54 -0.27
C GLY A 2 -32.28 -2.08 -1.48
N SER A 3 -32.12 -0.77 -1.63
CA SER A 3 -31.15 -0.17 -2.55
C SER A 3 -29.77 -0.64 -2.12
N THR A 4 -29.22 -1.61 -2.83
CA THR A 4 -27.78 -1.87 -2.83
C THR A 4 -27.11 -0.69 -3.50
N ARG A 5 -26.81 0.37 -2.73
CA ARG A 5 -25.78 1.31 -3.15
C ARG A 5 -24.51 0.48 -3.25
N ASP A 6 -23.94 0.40 -4.46
CA ASP A 6 -22.55 -0.02 -4.59
C ASP A 6 -21.75 0.82 -3.58
N PRO A 7 -21.10 0.22 -2.60
CA PRO A 7 -20.23 0.99 -1.72
C PRO A 7 -19.19 1.66 -2.62
N ALA A 8 -19.01 2.97 -2.44
CA ALA A 8 -17.89 3.65 -3.06
C ALA A 8 -16.63 2.80 -2.81
N PRO A 9 -15.78 2.59 -3.83
CA PRO A 9 -14.64 1.70 -3.67
C PRO A 9 -13.81 2.18 -2.48
N TYR A 10 -13.80 1.41 -1.41
CA TYR A 10 -12.95 1.68 -0.26
C TYR A 10 -11.52 1.58 -0.72
N ARG A 11 -10.75 2.66 -0.57
CA ARG A 11 -9.30 2.61 -0.71
C ARG A 11 -8.70 2.25 0.63
N ALA A 12 -7.85 1.24 0.64
CA ALA A 12 -7.18 0.80 1.85
C ALA A 12 -6.14 1.82 2.33
N LEU A 13 -5.62 2.63 1.41
CA LEU A 13 -4.64 3.69 1.66
C LEU A 13 -4.97 4.90 0.79
N VAL A 14 -4.94 6.09 1.38
CA VAL A 14 -5.15 7.35 0.67
C VAL A 14 -4.12 8.38 1.13
N ARG A 15 -3.47 9.04 0.20
CA ARG A 15 -2.76 10.28 0.47
C ARG A 15 -3.65 11.45 0.07
N PRO A 16 -4.11 12.32 1.00
CA PRO A 16 -4.83 13.53 0.63
C PRO A 16 -3.94 14.44 -0.22
N PRO A 17 -4.51 15.16 -1.22
CA PRO A 17 -3.73 16.01 -2.11
C PRO A 17 -2.81 16.99 -1.35
N GLY A 18 -1.51 16.96 -1.65
CA GLY A 18 -0.51 17.81 -1.02
C GLY A 18 -0.17 17.51 0.44
N ALA A 19 -0.81 16.50 1.04
CA ALA A 19 -0.56 16.15 2.43
C ALA A 19 0.80 15.47 2.63
N ARG A 20 1.41 15.70 3.79
CA ARG A 20 2.57 14.98 4.32
C ARG A 20 2.12 13.96 5.38
N HIS A 21 1.13 13.17 5.02
CA HIS A 21 0.62 12.02 5.77
C HIS A 21 -0.23 11.17 4.83
N VAL A 22 -0.48 9.95 5.22
CA VAL A 22 -1.45 9.07 4.58
C VAL A 22 -2.52 8.64 5.56
N GLU A 23 -3.67 8.23 5.05
CA GLU A 23 -4.77 7.65 5.80
C GLU A 23 -4.95 6.21 5.37
N ALA A 24 -4.98 5.29 6.32
CA ALA A 24 -5.16 3.87 6.06
C ALA A 24 -6.36 3.31 6.82
N LEU A 25 -7.03 2.31 6.23
CA LEU A 25 -8.06 1.56 6.95
C LEU A 25 -7.42 0.67 8.01
N ASP A 26 -7.89 0.77 9.25
CA ASP A 26 -7.55 -0.20 10.29
C ASP A 26 -8.34 -1.50 10.05
N GLN A 27 -7.73 -2.43 9.33
CA GLN A 27 -8.37 -3.68 8.96
C GLN A 27 -8.65 -4.62 10.14
N ARG A 28 -8.14 -4.32 11.34
CA ARG A 28 -8.45 -5.08 12.55
C ARG A 28 -9.89 -4.83 13.04
N ALA A 29 -10.42 -3.67 12.71
CA ALA A 29 -11.81 -3.32 13.06
C ALA A 29 -12.84 -3.96 12.14
N LEU A 30 -12.45 -4.41 10.95
CA LEU A 30 -13.35 -5.02 9.98
C LEU A 30 -13.80 -6.41 10.44
N PRO A 31 -15.03 -6.83 10.12
CA PRO A 31 -16.08 -6.11 9.39
C PRO A 31 -16.96 -5.23 10.28
N HIS A 32 -16.67 -5.13 11.57
CA HIS A 32 -17.56 -4.51 12.56
C HIS A 32 -17.58 -2.99 12.49
N ALA A 33 -16.45 -2.39 12.10
CA ALA A 33 -16.33 -0.94 11.92
C ALA A 33 -15.34 -0.62 10.80
N VAL A 34 -15.63 0.47 10.07
CA VAL A 34 -14.72 1.05 9.07
C VAL A 34 -14.04 2.24 9.72
N ILE A 35 -12.77 2.09 10.07
CA ILE A 35 -11.99 3.11 10.79
C ILE A 35 -10.81 3.50 9.91
N SER A 36 -10.74 4.79 9.54
CA SER A 36 -9.55 5.37 8.92
C SER A 36 -8.62 5.92 10.00
N VAL A 37 -7.33 5.62 9.87
CA VAL A 37 -6.30 6.08 10.80
C VAL A 37 -5.26 6.90 10.04
N LYS A 38 -4.87 8.03 10.64
CA LYS A 38 -3.82 8.89 10.09
C LYS A 38 -2.44 8.33 10.43
N ILE A 39 -1.59 8.17 9.42
CA ILE A 39 -0.20 7.79 9.52
C ILE A 39 0.65 9.02 9.16
N ALA A 40 1.24 9.67 10.16
CA ALA A 40 1.96 10.94 10.02
C ALA A 40 3.41 10.87 10.51
N SER A 41 3.95 9.67 10.72
CA SER A 41 5.35 9.45 11.07
C SER A 41 5.81 8.05 10.65
N ALA A 42 7.12 7.87 10.51
CA ALA A 42 7.71 6.56 10.26
C ALA A 42 7.37 5.54 11.36
N ASP A 43 7.32 5.98 12.62
CA ASP A 43 6.95 5.13 13.74
C ASP A 43 5.50 4.67 13.66
N ALA A 44 4.59 5.56 13.24
CA ALA A 44 3.18 5.20 13.01
C ALA A 44 3.04 4.21 11.85
N ALA A 45 3.80 4.38 10.77
CA ALA A 45 3.86 3.42 9.66
C ALA A 45 4.38 2.05 10.13
N ALA A 46 5.49 2.04 10.88
CA ALA A 46 6.06 0.82 11.45
C ALA A 46 5.06 0.11 12.40
N MET A 47 4.33 0.87 13.20
CA MET A 47 3.28 0.35 14.08
C MET A 47 2.13 -0.26 13.26
N ALA A 48 1.62 0.45 12.25
CA ALA A 48 0.54 0.00 11.39
C ALA A 48 0.87 -1.34 10.71
N ILE A 49 2.11 -1.50 10.23
CA ILE A 49 2.59 -2.73 9.61
C ILE A 49 2.73 -3.86 10.66
N ARG A 50 3.39 -3.58 11.77
CA ARG A 50 3.69 -4.58 12.81
C ARG A 50 2.44 -5.12 13.49
N THR A 51 1.47 -4.24 13.76
CA THR A 51 0.23 -4.59 14.46
C THR A 51 -0.92 -4.93 13.51
N MET A 52 -0.63 -5.06 12.22
CA MET A 52 -1.58 -5.46 11.17
C MET A 52 -2.80 -4.54 11.02
N TRP A 53 -2.65 -3.21 11.20
CA TRP A 53 -3.66 -2.26 10.74
C TRP A 53 -3.84 -2.38 9.24
N VAL A 54 -2.71 -2.58 8.55
CA VAL A 54 -2.65 -2.83 7.10
C VAL A 54 -2.20 -4.26 6.83
N ARG A 55 -2.80 -4.89 5.82
CA ARG A 55 -2.59 -6.28 5.45
C ARG A 55 -2.63 -6.40 3.93
N GLY A 56 -1.88 -7.34 3.40
CA GLY A 56 -1.69 -7.51 1.95
C GLY A 56 -0.32 -7.03 1.54
N ALA A 57 0.34 -7.79 0.67
CA ALA A 57 1.74 -7.56 0.33
C ALA A 57 1.96 -6.18 -0.31
N PRO A 58 1.15 -5.73 -1.31
CA PRO A 58 1.31 -4.41 -1.90
C PRO A 58 1.07 -3.28 -0.89
N LEU A 59 -0.03 -3.34 -0.14
CA LEU A 59 -0.38 -2.32 0.83
C LEU A 59 0.68 -2.16 1.93
N ILE A 60 1.29 -3.26 2.38
CA ILE A 60 2.39 -3.21 3.35
C ILE A 60 3.60 -2.50 2.76
N GLY A 61 3.90 -2.74 1.47
CA GLY A 61 4.94 -2.02 0.73
C GLY A 61 4.65 -0.53 0.68
N ALA A 62 3.45 -0.16 0.23
CA ALA A 62 3.02 1.24 0.10
C ALA A 62 3.04 2.00 1.45
N VAL A 63 2.62 1.37 2.55
CA VAL A 63 2.73 2.01 3.88
C VAL A 63 4.18 2.13 4.32
N GLY A 64 5.04 1.18 3.94
CA GLY A 64 6.47 1.24 4.23
C GLY A 64 7.18 2.38 3.51
N ASP A 65 6.92 2.56 2.22
CA ASP A 65 7.54 3.63 1.41
C ASP A 65 7.09 5.01 1.85
N TYR A 66 5.79 5.23 2.12
CA TYR A 66 5.32 6.47 2.76
C TYR A 66 5.92 6.68 4.15
N GLY A 67 6.14 5.59 4.91
CA GLY A 67 6.84 5.64 6.18
C GLY A 67 8.27 6.17 6.03
N LEU A 68 8.97 5.77 4.97
CA LEU A 68 10.31 6.25 4.66
C LEU A 68 10.31 7.72 4.22
N ALA A 69 9.33 8.13 3.40
CA ALA A 69 9.14 9.53 3.02
C ALA A 69 8.88 10.43 4.25
N LEU A 70 8.03 9.97 5.18
CA LEU A 70 7.77 10.65 6.45
C LEU A 70 9.01 10.77 7.35
N ALA A 71 9.90 9.78 7.32
CA ALA A 71 11.19 9.88 8.02
C ALA A 71 12.08 10.97 7.42
N LEU A 72 12.16 11.02 6.09
CA LEU A 72 12.98 11.97 5.35
C LEU A 72 12.46 13.42 5.43
N ASP A 73 11.18 13.62 5.68
CA ASP A 73 10.64 14.95 6.02
C ASP A 73 11.25 15.52 7.31
N ARG A 74 11.69 14.67 8.22
CA ARG A 74 12.28 15.08 9.50
C ARG A 74 13.80 15.19 9.44
N ASP A 75 14.43 14.22 8.80
CA ASP A 75 15.89 14.17 8.64
C ASP A 75 16.22 13.38 7.37
N ALA A 76 16.72 14.06 6.36
CA ALA A 76 17.08 13.50 5.06
C ALA A 76 18.57 13.14 4.95
N SER A 77 19.30 13.02 6.07
CA SER A 77 20.69 12.57 6.10
C SER A 77 20.82 11.10 5.70
N ASP A 78 22.01 10.71 5.25
CA ASP A 78 22.31 9.31 4.92
C ASP A 78 22.10 8.38 6.13
N ALA A 79 22.46 8.86 7.32
CA ALA A 79 22.27 8.09 8.55
C ALA A 79 20.79 7.88 8.88
N ALA A 80 19.96 8.91 8.71
CA ALA A 80 18.52 8.82 8.94
C ALA A 80 17.84 7.93 7.89
N LEU A 81 18.23 8.03 6.61
CA LEU A 81 17.75 7.15 5.54
C LEU A 81 18.05 5.68 5.87
N ALA A 82 19.30 5.35 6.19
CA ALA A 82 19.70 3.99 6.50
C ALA A 82 18.98 3.44 7.75
N LYS A 83 18.87 4.25 8.81
CA LYS A 83 18.20 3.88 10.06
C LYS A 83 16.70 3.62 9.85
N SER A 84 16.03 4.51 9.14
CA SER A 84 14.58 4.42 8.92
C SER A 84 14.24 3.26 8.00
N HIS A 85 15.02 3.04 6.93
CA HIS A 85 14.91 1.87 6.07
C HIS A 85 15.01 0.58 6.88
N ALA A 86 16.06 0.41 7.68
CA ALA A 86 16.25 -0.78 8.50
C ALA A 86 15.14 -0.98 9.54
N ALA A 87 14.65 0.08 10.17
CA ALA A 87 13.59 0.02 11.16
C ALA A 87 12.24 -0.40 10.55
N LEU A 88 11.92 0.08 9.36
CA LEU A 88 10.69 -0.29 8.63
C LEU A 88 10.79 -1.74 8.10
N ASP A 89 11.91 -2.13 7.49
CA ASP A 89 12.14 -3.49 6.99
C ASP A 89 12.02 -4.53 8.11
N ALA A 90 12.54 -4.22 9.29
CA ALA A 90 12.47 -5.10 10.47
C ALA A 90 11.05 -5.29 11.03
N THR A 91 10.04 -4.52 10.59
CA THR A 91 8.65 -4.67 11.04
C THR A 91 8.05 -5.99 10.59
N ARG A 92 8.39 -6.45 9.37
CA ARG A 92 7.98 -7.74 8.81
C ARG A 92 9.06 -8.30 7.88
N PRO A 93 10.08 -8.98 8.40
CA PRO A 93 11.25 -9.42 7.62
C PRO A 93 10.94 -10.36 6.45
N THR A 94 9.79 -11.03 6.48
CA THR A 94 9.34 -11.95 5.42
C THR A 94 8.47 -11.29 4.35
N ALA A 95 8.13 -10.00 4.51
CA ALA A 95 7.30 -9.27 3.56
C ALA A 95 8.16 -8.75 2.39
N VAL A 96 8.27 -9.53 1.33
CA VAL A 96 9.10 -9.22 0.15
C VAL A 96 8.76 -7.84 -0.44
N ASN A 97 7.48 -7.52 -0.56
CA ASN A 97 7.04 -6.23 -1.11
C ASN A 97 7.44 -5.05 -0.23
N LEU A 98 7.49 -5.21 1.09
CA LEU A 98 7.97 -4.15 1.98
C LEU A 98 9.43 -3.81 1.68
N ARG A 99 10.29 -4.83 1.64
CA ARG A 99 11.71 -4.63 1.32
C ARG A 99 11.88 -4.03 -0.07
N TRP A 100 11.18 -4.56 -1.06
CA TRP A 100 11.23 -4.05 -2.43
C TRP A 100 10.86 -2.57 -2.51
N ALA A 101 9.77 -2.13 -1.87
CA ALA A 101 9.32 -0.74 -1.87
C ALA A 101 10.34 0.17 -1.19
N LEU A 102 10.82 -0.22 -0.01
CA LEU A 102 11.85 0.52 0.73
C LEU A 102 13.16 0.65 -0.06
N ASP A 103 13.61 -0.43 -0.72
CA ASP A 103 14.82 -0.43 -1.53
C ASP A 103 14.65 0.46 -2.78
N ARG A 104 13.48 0.47 -3.39
CA ARG A 104 13.16 1.30 -4.55
C ARG A 104 13.20 2.80 -4.18
N VAL A 105 12.54 3.21 -3.10
CA VAL A 105 12.62 4.59 -2.60
C VAL A 105 14.05 4.97 -2.25
N ARG A 106 14.77 4.10 -1.53
CA ARG A 106 16.18 4.33 -1.18
C ARG A 106 17.04 4.54 -2.41
N ALA A 107 16.88 3.72 -3.46
CA ALA A 107 17.64 3.85 -4.70
C ALA A 107 17.35 5.18 -5.42
N ALA A 108 16.09 5.64 -5.39
CA ALA A 108 15.70 6.91 -5.98
C ALA A 108 16.29 8.12 -5.24
N VAL A 109 16.37 8.08 -3.91
CA VAL A 109 16.75 9.25 -3.12
C VAL A 109 18.24 9.29 -2.75
N ALA A 110 18.93 8.16 -2.66
CA ALA A 110 20.32 8.11 -2.20
C ALA A 110 21.30 8.98 -3.02
N PRO A 111 21.19 9.07 -4.36
CA PRO A 111 22.09 9.92 -5.15
C PRO A 111 21.78 11.41 -5.05
N LEU A 112 20.66 11.79 -4.43
CA LEU A 112 20.22 13.20 -4.36
C LEU A 112 20.84 13.95 -3.18
N ALA A 113 20.93 15.27 -3.32
CA ALA A 113 21.23 16.15 -2.19
C ALA A 113 20.15 16.01 -1.12
N ALA A 114 20.51 16.10 0.16
CA ALA A 114 19.59 15.93 1.28
C ALA A 114 18.32 16.79 1.17
N SER A 115 18.46 18.03 0.68
CA SER A 115 17.34 18.96 0.49
C SER A 115 16.28 18.50 -0.52
N ALA A 116 16.61 17.58 -1.45
CA ALA A 116 15.69 17.08 -2.46
C ALA A 116 15.09 15.70 -2.12
N ARG A 117 15.64 15.00 -1.13
CA ARG A 117 15.28 13.61 -0.83
C ARG A 117 13.86 13.43 -0.35
N ALA A 118 13.38 14.32 0.50
CA ALA A 118 12.03 14.19 1.04
C ALA A 118 10.98 14.26 -0.06
N ASP A 119 11.05 15.27 -0.93
CA ASP A 119 10.09 15.40 -2.04
C ASP A 119 10.20 14.24 -3.03
N ALA A 120 11.40 13.80 -3.35
CA ALA A 120 11.61 12.64 -4.22
C ALA A 120 11.07 11.35 -3.61
N ALA A 121 11.19 11.16 -2.29
CA ALA A 121 10.62 10.01 -1.61
C ALA A 121 9.09 9.99 -1.68
N TRP A 122 8.44 11.15 -1.49
CA TRP A 122 6.99 11.26 -1.65
C TRP A 122 6.54 10.97 -3.07
N GLN A 123 7.26 11.47 -4.07
CA GLN A 123 6.96 11.21 -5.48
C GLN A 123 7.09 9.73 -5.81
N GLU A 124 8.15 9.09 -5.33
CA GLU A 124 8.36 7.67 -5.57
C GLU A 124 7.33 6.79 -4.87
N ALA A 125 6.93 7.14 -3.64
CA ALA A 125 5.86 6.45 -2.92
C ALA A 125 4.51 6.58 -3.64
N ASP A 126 4.17 7.78 -4.14
CA ASP A 126 2.97 7.97 -4.96
C ASP A 126 3.02 7.13 -6.24
N ALA A 127 4.19 7.04 -6.89
CA ALA A 127 4.36 6.24 -8.09
C ALA A 127 4.17 4.74 -7.82
N ILE A 128 4.74 4.22 -6.72
CA ILE A 128 4.58 2.82 -6.31
C ILE A 128 3.11 2.49 -6.09
N ALA A 129 2.37 3.34 -5.36
CA ALA A 129 0.96 3.13 -5.11
C ALA A 129 0.11 3.16 -6.39
N ALA A 130 0.38 4.12 -7.28
CA ALA A 130 -0.33 4.24 -8.56
C ALA A 130 -0.02 3.07 -9.52
N GLU A 131 1.22 2.62 -9.56
CA GLU A 131 1.63 1.46 -10.36
C GLU A 131 0.95 0.18 -9.89
N ASP A 132 0.85 -0.04 -8.57
CA ASP A 132 0.17 -1.22 -8.04
C ASP A 132 -1.31 -1.22 -8.40
N GLU A 133 -2.01 -0.09 -8.27
CA GLU A 133 -3.41 0.06 -8.71
C GLU A 133 -3.56 -0.26 -10.21
N ALA A 134 -2.66 0.26 -11.05
CA ALA A 134 -2.68 0.02 -12.50
C ALA A 134 -2.43 -1.45 -12.84
N ILE A 135 -1.49 -2.11 -12.16
CA ILE A 135 -1.19 -3.54 -12.33
C ILE A 135 -2.42 -4.38 -11.97
N ASN A 136 -3.05 -4.11 -10.83
CA ASN A 136 -4.23 -4.84 -10.39
C ASN A 136 -5.42 -4.64 -11.35
N HIS A 137 -5.61 -3.42 -11.85
CA HIS A 137 -6.60 -3.16 -12.90
C HIS A 137 -6.33 -3.98 -14.16
N ALA A 138 -5.07 -4.00 -14.62
CA ALA A 138 -4.67 -4.77 -15.81
C ALA A 138 -4.88 -6.28 -15.61
N ILE A 139 -4.56 -6.83 -14.42
CA ILE A 139 -4.87 -8.22 -14.06
C ILE A 139 -6.36 -8.50 -14.21
N GLY A 140 -7.22 -7.60 -13.72
CA GLY A 140 -8.68 -7.72 -13.85
C GLY A 140 -9.14 -7.72 -15.30
N VAL A 141 -8.63 -6.80 -16.12
CA VAL A 141 -8.95 -6.71 -17.55
C VAL A 141 -8.56 -7.99 -18.29
N HIS A 142 -7.33 -8.47 -18.10
CA HIS A 142 -6.86 -9.70 -18.75
C HIS A 142 -7.59 -10.95 -18.23
N GLY A 143 -7.86 -11.02 -16.93
CA GLY A 143 -8.56 -12.13 -16.30
C GLY A 143 -10.02 -12.23 -16.70
N LEU A 144 -10.67 -11.13 -17.07
CA LEU A 144 -12.08 -11.11 -17.45
C LEU A 144 -12.41 -12.02 -18.64
N ALA A 145 -11.51 -12.12 -19.62
CA ALA A 145 -11.70 -13.01 -20.78
C ALA A 145 -11.78 -14.48 -20.36
N LEU A 146 -10.94 -14.90 -19.41
CA LEU A 146 -10.94 -16.26 -18.87
C LEU A 146 -12.22 -16.56 -18.10
N LEU A 147 -12.71 -15.58 -17.32
CA LEU A 147 -13.95 -15.74 -16.56
C LEU A 147 -15.17 -15.83 -17.49
N ARG A 148 -15.21 -15.03 -18.55
CA ARG A 148 -16.27 -15.07 -19.58
C ARG A 148 -16.28 -16.41 -20.31
N ASP A 149 -15.12 -16.92 -20.70
CA ASP A 149 -14.99 -18.22 -21.33
C ASP A 149 -15.47 -19.36 -20.38
N ALA A 150 -15.04 -19.33 -19.11
CA ALA A 150 -15.51 -20.27 -18.11
C ALA A 150 -17.04 -20.20 -17.90
N ALA A 151 -17.61 -19.01 -17.92
CA ALA A 151 -19.06 -18.81 -17.79
C ALA A 151 -19.84 -19.37 -18.99
N SER A 152 -19.31 -19.22 -20.21
CA SER A 152 -19.98 -19.69 -21.44
C SER A 152 -20.06 -21.23 -21.52
N ARG A 153 -19.19 -21.95 -20.82
CA ARG A 153 -19.10 -23.43 -20.85
C ARG A 153 -19.95 -24.13 -19.81
N ARG A 154 -20.73 -23.41 -19.00
CA ARG A 154 -21.47 -24.01 -17.89
C ARG A 154 -22.78 -23.29 -17.59
N SER A 155 -23.73 -24.00 -17.06
CA SER A 155 -24.93 -23.44 -16.43
C SER A 155 -24.64 -23.17 -14.95
N GLY A 156 -24.85 -21.95 -14.49
CA GLY A 156 -24.67 -21.54 -13.09
C GLY A 156 -23.43 -20.69 -12.84
N PRO A 157 -23.21 -20.24 -11.61
CA PRO A 157 -22.18 -19.28 -11.30
C PRO A 157 -20.76 -19.84 -11.48
N VAL A 158 -19.86 -19.01 -11.97
CA VAL A 158 -18.41 -19.28 -11.96
C VAL A 158 -17.91 -19.14 -10.53
N ARG A 159 -17.25 -20.17 -10.04
CA ARG A 159 -16.61 -20.16 -8.72
C ARG A 159 -15.15 -19.79 -8.88
N VAL A 160 -14.73 -18.75 -8.18
CA VAL A 160 -13.34 -18.26 -8.17
C VAL A 160 -12.78 -18.48 -6.76
N MET A 161 -11.58 -19.05 -6.68
CA MET A 161 -10.85 -19.19 -5.42
C MET A 161 -9.62 -18.26 -5.45
N THR A 162 -9.41 -17.56 -4.37
CA THR A 162 -8.22 -16.75 -4.17
C THR A 162 -7.51 -17.15 -2.87
N HIS A 163 -6.28 -16.66 -2.69
CA HIS A 163 -5.47 -16.92 -1.51
C HIS A 163 -4.94 -15.60 -0.94
N CYS A 164 -4.63 -15.58 0.37
CA CYS A 164 -4.14 -14.42 1.09
C CYS A 164 -5.17 -13.27 1.20
N ASN A 165 -4.73 -12.11 1.66
CA ASN A 165 -5.53 -10.88 1.62
C ASN A 165 -5.51 -10.34 0.18
N ALA A 166 -6.66 -10.22 -0.44
CA ALA A 166 -6.77 -9.87 -1.85
C ALA A 166 -7.89 -8.85 -2.07
N GLY A 167 -7.85 -8.18 -3.23
CA GLY A 167 -8.80 -7.13 -3.61
C GLY A 167 -8.50 -5.80 -2.95
N ALA A 168 -9.45 -4.89 -2.92
CA ALA A 168 -9.29 -3.48 -2.52
C ALA A 168 -8.76 -3.23 -1.08
N LEU A 169 -8.63 -4.28 -0.27
CA LEU A 169 -8.01 -4.18 1.07
C LEU A 169 -6.51 -4.49 1.07
N ALA A 170 -5.96 -4.92 -0.05
CA ALA A 170 -4.56 -5.36 -0.16
C ALA A 170 -3.70 -4.43 -1.04
N THR A 171 -4.36 -3.49 -1.75
CA THR A 171 -3.75 -2.62 -2.75
C THR A 171 -4.30 -1.20 -2.65
#